data_295917352d3526b24f64eb01c4244c4c
#
_entry.id   295917352d3526b24f64eb01c4244c4c
#
_cell.length_a   1.000
_cell.length_b   1.000
_cell.length_c   1.000
_cell.angle_alpha   90.00
_cell.angle_beta   90.00
_cell.angle_gamma   90.00
#
_symmetry.space_group_name_H-M   'P 1'
#
loop_
_entity.id
_entity.type
_entity.pdbx_description
1 polymer ?
#
loop_
_entity_poly.entity_id
_entity_poly.type
_entity_poly.pdbx_seq_one_letter_code
_entity_poly.pdbx_strand_id
1 'polypeptide(L)'
;ILIKGRVLDAEYLTPVPYAAVYIHNTPIGVVTDNVGEFSFEAPLSLKHETLVVARQKYEIQYLKLDEQLFSEMIVFMEPDNFAIRSKEFQDSLNAGSNKFASTVSKVADFIKDDWIPLGNPQTNKFDAGRIQTFPTYNPIEGLRLRAGVASNSRLSTNFFMSSYVAYGFGDHRWKYRGELTYSFDKKSYHENKFPKNKLALVYENDLYSPGEMHPRSPNNLLLITFRRSENEATYRNFAEVNYEREYKNGLAHTFWVRRSRLTPQGSLRFDYQLDNMGFNDKELVNSEAGVLVRYSFGEAYEQQKRRRKPIELTSPVFFLSHTVGAYVQFDKSHTYHRSELSAQKRFLLGNTGRLDAVGEVMKVWSRVPFPLLVYPNQRHRHHIENNAFFLNRALEFVADEQYTFRFTFMGDDLLLAKIPIMNQLQIRELISLRASYGRLSDINLPGNAELYDFPDISFEYDSVPYVEGTIGFTNLLGLLRVEYVHRFTYRHHPDALLGKIRVDVTL
;
A
#
# COMPACT_ATOMS: atom_id res chain seq x y z
N ILE A 1 12.09 -26.75 22.47
CA ILE A 1 11.08 -27.76 22.13
C ILE A 1 10.92 -27.82 20.61
N LEU A 2 10.80 -29.05 20.09
CA LEU A 2 10.48 -29.27 18.68
C LEU A 2 8.94 -29.35 18.55
N ILE A 3 8.35 -28.48 17.75
CA ILE A 3 6.93 -28.48 17.44
C ILE A 3 6.78 -29.00 16.02
N LYS A 4 6.09 -30.13 15.84
CA LYS A 4 5.87 -30.74 14.54
C LYS A 4 4.46 -31.30 14.42
N GLY A 5 3.95 -31.35 13.20
CA GLY A 5 2.62 -31.87 12.96
C GLY A 5 2.19 -31.77 11.51
N ARG A 6 0.90 -31.99 11.30
CA ARG A 6 0.28 -31.94 10.00
C ARG A 6 -1.03 -31.17 10.06
N VAL A 7 -1.29 -30.35 9.07
CA VAL A 7 -2.54 -29.59 8.94
C VAL A 7 -3.40 -30.24 7.87
N LEU A 8 -4.62 -30.58 8.25
CA LEU A 8 -5.61 -31.22 7.39
C LEU A 8 -6.88 -30.38 7.31
N ASP A 9 -7.56 -30.43 6.18
CA ASP A 9 -8.90 -29.94 6.00
C ASP A 9 -9.87 -30.78 6.85
N ALA A 10 -10.72 -30.16 7.64
CA ALA A 10 -11.64 -30.86 8.56
C ALA A 10 -12.76 -31.61 7.81
N GLU A 11 -13.15 -31.17 6.63
CA GLU A 11 -14.24 -31.76 5.85
C GLU A 11 -13.75 -32.89 4.93
N TYR A 12 -12.65 -32.64 4.20
CA TYR A 12 -12.17 -33.57 3.18
C TYR A 12 -10.97 -34.41 3.62
N LEU A 13 -10.43 -34.15 4.82
CA LEU A 13 -9.24 -34.81 5.38
C LEU A 13 -8.02 -34.73 4.45
N THR A 14 -8.01 -33.77 3.54
CA THR A 14 -6.90 -33.54 2.63
C THR A 14 -5.84 -32.62 3.27
N PRO A 15 -4.57 -32.76 2.92
CA PRO A 15 -3.53 -31.86 3.40
C PRO A 15 -3.81 -30.42 3.07
N VAL A 16 -3.56 -29.51 4.02
CA VAL A 16 -3.62 -28.05 3.80
C VAL A 16 -2.19 -27.52 3.61
N PRO A 17 -1.72 -27.36 2.36
CA PRO A 17 -0.39 -26.82 2.10
C PRO A 17 -0.34 -25.33 2.32
N TYR A 18 0.84 -24.83 2.68
CA TYR A 18 1.13 -23.40 2.85
C TYR A 18 0.28 -22.72 3.94
N ALA A 19 -0.15 -23.43 4.95
CA ALA A 19 -0.72 -22.86 6.17
C ALA A 19 0.40 -22.28 7.04
N ALA A 20 0.22 -21.08 7.56
CA ALA A 20 1.14 -20.49 8.52
C ALA A 20 0.89 -21.09 9.90
N VAL A 21 1.95 -21.64 10.51
CA VAL A 21 1.92 -22.23 11.85
C VAL A 21 2.96 -21.48 12.70
N TYR A 22 2.50 -20.78 13.75
CA TYR A 22 3.39 -19.93 14.54
C TYR A 22 2.89 -19.78 15.98
N ILE A 23 3.81 -19.44 16.88
CA ILE A 23 3.47 -19.16 18.29
C ILE A 23 2.95 -17.73 18.39
N HIS A 24 1.77 -17.59 18.99
CA HIS A 24 1.09 -16.31 19.13
C HIS A 24 1.98 -15.24 19.76
N ASN A 25 1.92 -14.02 19.24
CA ASN A 25 2.75 -12.88 19.65
C ASN A 25 4.27 -13.09 19.53
N THR A 26 4.74 -14.07 18.76
CA THR A 26 6.16 -14.27 18.50
C THR A 26 6.45 -14.38 17.00
N PRO A 27 7.69 -14.13 16.56
CA PRO A 27 8.08 -14.35 15.16
C PRO A 27 8.47 -15.84 14.88
N ILE A 28 8.19 -16.74 15.81
CA ILE A 28 8.61 -18.16 15.73
C ILE A 28 7.51 -18.97 15.08
N GLY A 29 7.79 -19.56 13.91
CA GLY A 29 6.82 -20.35 13.16
C GLY A 29 7.36 -20.77 11.80
N VAL A 30 6.54 -21.52 11.08
CA VAL A 30 6.86 -22.08 9.76
C VAL A 30 5.58 -22.13 8.91
N VAL A 31 5.72 -22.38 7.63
CA VAL A 31 4.61 -22.65 6.71
C VAL A 31 4.61 -24.13 6.37
N THR A 32 3.43 -24.76 6.35
CA THR A 32 3.31 -26.16 5.98
C THR A 32 3.79 -26.42 4.55
N ASP A 33 4.35 -27.57 4.31
CA ASP A 33 4.79 -28.02 2.99
C ASP A 33 3.62 -28.47 2.08
N ASN A 34 3.93 -29.07 0.94
CA ASN A 34 2.92 -29.53 -0.03
C ASN A 34 2.03 -30.67 0.48
N VAL A 35 2.45 -31.39 1.52
CA VAL A 35 1.68 -32.46 2.16
C VAL A 35 1.10 -32.04 3.51
N GLY A 36 1.11 -30.73 3.79
CA GLY A 36 0.53 -30.15 5.00
C GLY A 36 1.39 -30.33 6.25
N GLU A 37 2.64 -30.80 6.15
CA GLU A 37 3.49 -31.03 7.29
C GLU A 37 4.25 -29.78 7.72
N PHE A 38 4.52 -29.65 9.02
CA PHE A 38 5.30 -28.55 9.58
C PHE A 38 6.21 -29.05 10.70
N SER A 39 7.37 -28.42 10.85
CA SER A 39 8.30 -28.67 11.94
C SER A 39 9.17 -27.43 12.20
N PHE A 40 9.24 -26.99 13.45
CA PHE A 40 10.11 -25.89 13.86
C PHE A 40 10.48 -25.97 15.33
N GLU A 41 11.61 -25.36 15.70
CA GLU A 41 12.09 -25.30 17.07
C GLU A 41 11.65 -24.01 17.76
N ALA A 42 11.27 -24.10 19.03
CA ALA A 42 10.89 -22.98 19.87
C ALA A 42 11.62 -23.06 21.24
N PRO A 43 11.91 -21.91 21.89
CA PRO A 43 12.42 -21.87 23.26
C PRO A 43 11.47 -22.55 24.24
N LEU A 44 12.02 -23.22 25.26
CA LEU A 44 11.24 -23.91 26.29
C LEU A 44 10.34 -22.95 27.10
N SER A 45 10.71 -21.68 27.18
CA SER A 45 9.90 -20.64 27.83
C SER A 45 8.53 -20.41 27.20
N LEU A 46 8.34 -20.84 25.94
CA LEU A 46 7.08 -20.67 25.18
C LEU A 46 6.19 -21.93 25.21
N LYS A 47 6.48 -22.90 26.08
CA LYS A 47 5.76 -24.18 26.14
C LYS A 47 4.26 -24.10 26.54
N HIS A 48 3.84 -22.96 27.09
CA HIS A 48 2.43 -22.72 27.48
C HIS A 48 1.73 -21.67 26.60
N GLU A 49 2.42 -21.21 25.58
CA GLU A 49 1.87 -20.22 24.64
C GLU A 49 0.86 -20.86 23.68
N THR A 50 0.17 -20.03 22.95
CA THR A 50 -0.83 -20.45 21.96
C THR A 50 -0.18 -20.65 20.61
N LEU A 51 -0.33 -21.81 19.99
CA LEU A 51 0.00 -22.05 18.58
C LEU A 51 -1.16 -21.56 17.72
N VAL A 52 -0.86 -20.80 16.71
CA VAL A 52 -1.84 -20.30 15.74
C VAL A 52 -1.59 -20.99 14.41
N VAL A 53 -2.66 -21.51 13.81
CA VAL A 53 -2.64 -22.07 12.46
C VAL A 53 -3.61 -21.28 11.60
N ALA A 54 -3.07 -20.64 10.56
CA ALA A 54 -3.82 -19.74 9.71
C ALA A 54 -3.61 -20.07 8.23
N ARG A 55 -4.69 -20.12 7.47
CA ARG A 55 -4.69 -20.29 6.02
C ARG A 55 -5.86 -19.52 5.42
N GLN A 56 -5.65 -18.87 4.28
CA GLN A 56 -6.73 -18.22 3.56
C GLN A 56 -7.82 -19.25 3.18
N LYS A 57 -9.09 -18.93 3.41
CA LYS A 57 -10.27 -19.80 3.25
C LYS A 57 -10.49 -20.84 4.36
N TYR A 58 -9.79 -20.70 5.46
CA TYR A 58 -9.97 -21.53 6.64
C TYR A 58 -10.11 -20.65 7.87
N GLU A 59 -10.86 -21.11 8.85
CA GLU A 59 -10.91 -20.46 10.16
C GLU A 59 -9.58 -20.59 10.87
N ILE A 60 -9.14 -19.50 11.51
CA ILE A 60 -7.87 -19.48 12.24
C ILE A 60 -8.03 -20.37 13.49
N GLN A 61 -7.15 -21.36 13.63
CA GLN A 61 -7.13 -22.23 14.78
C GLN A 61 -6.15 -21.72 15.85
N TYR A 62 -6.59 -21.71 17.10
CA TYR A 62 -5.79 -21.33 18.27
C TYR A 62 -5.68 -22.55 19.19
N LEU A 63 -4.47 -23.11 19.32
CA LEU A 63 -4.20 -24.31 20.07
C LEU A 63 -3.25 -24.00 21.24
N LYS A 64 -3.62 -24.30 22.46
CA LYS A 64 -2.69 -24.19 23.60
C LYS A 64 -1.61 -25.27 23.48
N LEU A 65 -0.36 -24.85 23.56
CA LEU A 65 0.75 -25.77 23.65
C LEU A 65 0.76 -26.43 25.03
N ASP A 66 0.55 -27.73 25.10
CA ASP A 66 0.57 -28.53 26.32
C ASP A 66 1.62 -29.64 26.18
N GLU A 67 2.17 -30.15 27.28
CA GLU A 67 3.28 -31.14 27.26
C GLU A 67 2.97 -32.42 26.47
N GLN A 68 1.70 -32.75 26.30
CA GLN A 68 1.24 -33.92 25.52
C GLN A 68 1.24 -33.69 23.99
N LEU A 69 1.37 -32.45 23.51
CA LEU A 69 1.29 -32.07 22.08
C LEU A 69 2.63 -31.98 21.36
N PHE A 70 3.74 -32.27 22.05
CA PHE A 70 5.10 -32.16 21.46
C PHE A 70 5.47 -33.35 20.55
N SER A 71 4.62 -34.38 20.48
CA SER A 71 4.91 -35.52 19.60
C SER A 71 4.19 -35.39 18.27
N GLU A 72 3.85 -35.36 17.42
CA GLU A 72 3.12 -35.22 16.15
C GLU A 72 1.69 -34.76 16.36
N MET A 73 1.43 -33.47 16.14
CA MET A 73 0.06 -32.97 16.23
C MET A 73 -0.63 -32.98 14.85
N ILE A 74 -1.90 -33.35 14.85
CA ILE A 74 -2.76 -33.17 13.68
C ILE A 74 -3.70 -32.01 13.97
N VAL A 75 -3.64 -30.99 13.13
CA VAL A 75 -4.53 -29.80 13.23
C VAL A 75 -5.54 -29.87 12.13
N PHE A 76 -6.82 -29.90 12.50
CA PHE A 76 -7.91 -29.82 11.55
C PHE A 76 -8.33 -28.36 11.39
N MET A 77 -8.26 -27.85 10.17
CA MET A 77 -8.76 -26.52 9.83
C MET A 77 -10.15 -26.64 9.23
N GLU A 78 -11.10 -25.98 9.86
CA GLU A 78 -12.44 -25.85 9.30
C GLU A 78 -12.37 -24.84 8.15
N PRO A 79 -12.92 -25.18 6.97
CA PRO A 79 -13.06 -24.23 5.89
C PRO A 79 -13.86 -23.04 6.42
N ASP A 80 -13.36 -21.83 6.16
CA ASP A 80 -14.11 -20.63 6.49
C ASP A 80 -15.45 -20.70 5.74
N ASN A 81 -16.56 -20.79 6.50
CA ASN A 81 -17.92 -20.86 5.97
C ASN A 81 -18.21 -19.69 5.02
N PHE A 82 -17.49 -18.58 5.19
CA PHE A 82 -17.47 -17.46 4.26
C PHE A 82 -16.98 -17.88 2.85
N ALA A 83 -15.91 -18.66 2.77
CA ALA A 83 -15.35 -19.10 1.49
C ALA A 83 -16.21 -20.20 0.83
N ILE A 84 -16.85 -21.07 1.60
CA ILE A 84 -17.77 -22.11 1.10
C ILE A 84 -19.04 -21.47 0.56
N ARG A 85 -19.68 -20.58 1.31
CA ARG A 85 -20.88 -19.87 0.87
C ARG A 85 -20.63 -18.96 -0.33
N SER A 86 -19.45 -18.35 -0.43
CA SER A 86 -19.08 -17.58 -1.62
C SER A 86 -18.89 -18.50 -2.84
N LYS A 87 -18.41 -19.73 -2.64
CA LYS A 87 -18.28 -20.75 -3.69
C LYS A 87 -19.64 -21.31 -4.09
N GLU A 88 -20.51 -21.66 -3.14
CA GLU A 88 -21.88 -22.09 -3.40
C GLU A 88 -22.70 -20.99 -4.09
N PHE A 89 -22.51 -19.72 -3.74
CA PHE A 89 -23.09 -18.60 -4.43
C PHE A 89 -22.50 -18.43 -5.84
N GLN A 90 -21.19 -18.58 -6.03
CA GLN A 90 -20.57 -18.62 -7.34
C GLN A 90 -21.04 -19.83 -8.16
N ASP A 91 -21.20 -20.99 -7.54
CA ASP A 91 -21.72 -22.18 -8.20
C ASP A 91 -23.21 -22.04 -8.54
N SER A 92 -24.01 -21.35 -7.72
CA SER A 92 -25.41 -21.01 -8.03
C SER A 92 -25.55 -19.96 -9.13
N LEU A 93 -24.66 -18.96 -9.18
CA LEU A 93 -24.54 -18.02 -10.30
C LEU A 93 -24.06 -18.74 -11.56
N ASN A 94 -23.17 -19.73 -11.42
CA ASN A 94 -22.65 -20.55 -12.52
C ASN A 94 -23.71 -21.49 -13.10
N ALA A 95 -24.64 -21.97 -12.31
CA ALA A 95 -25.76 -22.79 -12.78
C ALA A 95 -26.78 -22.01 -13.64
N GLY A 96 -26.86 -20.68 -13.44
CA GLY A 96 -27.75 -19.80 -14.22
C GLY A 96 -27.11 -19.03 -15.38
N SER A 97 -25.77 -18.91 -15.43
CA SER A 97 -25.07 -18.07 -16.42
C SER A 97 -23.58 -18.47 -16.60
N ASN A 98 -23.37 -19.67 -17.13
CA ASN A 98 -22.03 -20.31 -17.22
C ASN A 98 -20.91 -19.55 -17.94
N LYS A 99 -21.20 -18.51 -18.71
CA LYS A 99 -20.16 -17.74 -19.43
C LYS A 99 -19.74 -16.47 -18.69
N PHE A 100 -20.68 -15.76 -18.08
CA PHE A 100 -20.37 -14.46 -17.44
C PHE A 100 -19.58 -14.65 -16.14
N ALA A 101 -20.01 -15.54 -15.26
CA ALA A 101 -19.33 -15.78 -13.98
C ALA A 101 -17.92 -16.41 -14.16
N SER A 102 -17.76 -17.33 -15.12
CA SER A 102 -16.43 -17.87 -15.45
C SER A 102 -15.51 -16.81 -16.08
N THR A 103 -16.06 -15.85 -16.82
CA THR A 103 -15.33 -14.73 -17.36
C THR A 103 -14.93 -13.73 -16.26
N VAL A 104 -15.83 -13.42 -15.34
CA VAL A 104 -15.58 -12.56 -14.18
C VAL A 104 -14.52 -13.17 -13.25
N SER A 105 -14.59 -14.47 -12.96
CA SER A 105 -13.58 -15.18 -12.17
C SER A 105 -12.21 -15.15 -12.85
N LYS A 106 -12.13 -15.45 -14.16
CA LYS A 106 -10.88 -15.38 -14.92
C LYS A 106 -10.31 -13.97 -14.98
N VAL A 107 -11.16 -12.95 -15.11
CA VAL A 107 -10.75 -11.55 -15.09
C VAL A 107 -10.27 -11.16 -13.68
N ALA A 108 -10.93 -11.62 -12.62
CA ALA A 108 -10.51 -11.38 -11.25
C ALA A 108 -9.15 -12.04 -10.95
N ASP A 109 -8.96 -13.28 -11.36
CA ASP A 109 -7.67 -13.98 -11.20
C ASP A 109 -6.56 -13.33 -12.04
N PHE A 110 -6.87 -12.86 -13.23
CA PHE A 110 -5.96 -12.10 -14.09
C PHE A 110 -5.58 -10.73 -13.44
N ILE A 111 -6.54 -10.05 -12.82
CA ILE A 111 -6.30 -8.79 -12.09
C ILE A 111 -5.49 -9.05 -10.81
N LYS A 112 -5.72 -10.20 -10.14
CA LYS A 112 -4.95 -10.59 -8.94
C LYS A 112 -3.47 -10.78 -9.22
N ASP A 113 -3.14 -11.46 -10.30
CA ASP A 113 -1.76 -11.85 -10.59
C ASP A 113 -0.87 -10.70 -11.09
N ASP A 114 -1.42 -9.57 -11.55
CA ASP A 114 -0.71 -8.32 -11.96
C ASP A 114 0.57 -8.55 -12.83
N TRP A 115 1.00 -9.81 -12.97
CA TRP A 115 2.21 -10.24 -13.67
C TRP A 115 1.97 -11.52 -14.47
N ILE A 116 2.28 -11.50 -15.78
CA ILE A 116 2.17 -12.64 -16.69
C ILE A 116 3.56 -13.23 -16.94
N PRO A 117 3.74 -14.56 -16.79
CA PRO A 117 4.99 -15.21 -17.18
C PRO A 117 5.24 -15.03 -18.69
N LEU A 118 6.43 -14.58 -19.07
CA LEU A 118 6.84 -14.53 -20.46
C LEU A 118 7.34 -15.92 -20.89
N GLY A 119 6.53 -16.61 -21.69
CA GLY A 119 6.78 -17.98 -22.14
C GLY A 119 6.18 -19.04 -21.20
N ASN A 120 6.82 -20.20 -21.10
CA ASN A 120 6.34 -21.30 -20.27
C ASN A 120 6.39 -20.93 -18.78
N PRO A 121 5.25 -20.94 -18.04
CA PRO A 121 5.19 -20.56 -16.63
C PRO A 121 6.10 -21.36 -15.70
N GLN A 122 6.49 -22.56 -16.09
CA GLN A 122 7.36 -23.42 -15.27
C GLN A 122 8.85 -23.11 -15.43
N THR A 123 9.26 -22.50 -16.56
CA THR A 123 10.68 -22.27 -16.89
C THR A 123 11.02 -20.81 -17.19
N ASN A 124 10.02 -19.91 -17.24
CA ASN A 124 10.23 -18.51 -17.57
C ASN A 124 11.21 -17.81 -16.62
N LYS A 125 12.03 -16.96 -17.17
CA LYS A 125 13.00 -16.12 -16.41
C LYS A 125 12.50 -14.70 -16.17
N PHE A 126 11.48 -14.28 -16.93
CA PHE A 126 10.91 -12.94 -16.89
C PHE A 126 9.40 -13.00 -16.80
N ASP A 127 8.81 -12.04 -16.10
CA ASP A 127 7.38 -11.81 -16.03
C ASP A 127 7.07 -10.42 -16.59
N ALA A 128 6.06 -10.30 -17.46
CA ALA A 128 5.52 -9.02 -17.93
C ALA A 128 4.50 -8.49 -16.93
N GLY A 129 4.49 -7.21 -16.66
CA GLY A 129 3.56 -6.57 -15.73
C GLY A 129 3.94 -5.10 -15.50
N ARG A 130 3.30 -4.36 -14.70
CA ARG A 130 2.00 -4.57 -14.02
C ARG A 130 0.86 -4.30 -15.00
N ILE A 131 -0.01 -5.28 -15.19
CA ILE A 131 -1.09 -5.19 -16.19
C ILE A 131 -2.11 -4.12 -15.81
N GLN A 132 -2.40 -3.97 -14.52
CA GLN A 132 -3.32 -2.96 -13.99
C GLN A 132 -2.90 -1.51 -14.29
N THR A 133 -1.66 -1.31 -14.76
CA THR A 133 -1.13 0.01 -15.13
C THR A 133 -1.21 0.29 -16.63
N PHE A 134 -1.89 -0.56 -17.38
CA PHE A 134 -2.07 -0.44 -18.83
C PHE A 134 -3.54 -0.62 -19.22
N PRO A 135 -4.17 0.34 -19.93
CA PRO A 135 -3.78 1.75 -20.14
C PRO A 135 -4.16 2.66 -18.96
N THR A 136 -3.65 3.88 -18.93
CA THR A 136 -4.06 4.92 -17.99
C THR A 136 -4.32 6.24 -18.71
N TYR A 137 -5.07 7.14 -18.07
CA TYR A 137 -5.38 8.47 -18.60
C TYR A 137 -5.24 9.54 -17.52
N ASN A 138 -4.63 10.67 -17.84
CA ASN A 138 -4.65 11.90 -17.05
C ASN A 138 -4.58 13.12 -17.98
N PRO A 139 -4.95 14.34 -17.51
CA PRO A 139 -5.01 15.52 -18.38
C PRO A 139 -3.68 15.91 -19.00
N ILE A 140 -2.56 15.65 -18.36
CA ILE A 140 -1.23 16.05 -18.83
C ILE A 140 -0.71 15.08 -19.89
N GLU A 141 -0.77 13.78 -19.60
CA GLU A 141 -0.23 12.73 -20.48
C GLU A 141 -1.24 12.30 -21.56
N GLY A 142 -2.52 12.64 -21.39
CA GLY A 142 -3.58 12.05 -22.20
C GLY A 142 -3.68 10.54 -21.95
N LEU A 143 -3.88 9.77 -23.02
CA LEU A 143 -3.74 8.32 -22.96
C LEU A 143 -2.27 7.97 -22.69
N ARG A 144 -2.03 7.09 -21.72
CA ARG A 144 -0.71 6.56 -21.40
C ARG A 144 -0.71 5.05 -21.54
N LEU A 145 0.20 4.55 -22.35
CA LEU A 145 0.49 3.13 -22.47
C LEU A 145 1.79 2.79 -21.74
N ARG A 146 1.80 1.68 -21.01
CA ARG A 146 2.97 1.23 -20.25
C ARG A 146 3.24 -0.26 -20.48
N ALA A 147 4.50 -0.60 -20.64
CA ALA A 147 4.98 -1.98 -20.68
C ALA A 147 6.07 -2.16 -19.62
N GLY A 148 6.00 -3.22 -18.84
CA GLY A 148 6.97 -3.52 -17.80
C GLY A 148 7.39 -4.99 -17.80
N VAL A 149 8.60 -5.24 -17.30
CA VAL A 149 9.19 -6.58 -17.19
C VAL A 149 9.97 -6.68 -15.88
N ALA A 150 9.94 -7.86 -15.25
CA ALA A 150 10.75 -8.15 -14.09
C ALA A 150 11.34 -9.57 -14.18
N SER A 151 12.58 -9.74 -13.77
CA SER A 151 13.22 -11.04 -13.65
C SER A 151 12.71 -11.80 -12.42
N ASN A 152 12.98 -13.10 -12.39
CA ASN A 152 12.72 -13.95 -11.24
C ASN A 152 13.96 -14.81 -10.91
N SER A 153 13.88 -15.62 -9.85
CA SER A 153 14.99 -16.43 -9.35
C SER A 153 15.51 -17.48 -10.32
N ARG A 154 14.78 -17.79 -11.38
CA ARG A 154 15.25 -18.72 -12.43
C ARG A 154 16.31 -18.07 -13.33
N LEU A 155 16.38 -16.73 -13.37
CA LEU A 155 17.48 -16.01 -13.99
C LEU A 155 18.68 -15.95 -13.04
N SER A 156 18.44 -15.50 -11.80
CA SER A 156 19.44 -15.44 -10.72
C SER A 156 18.74 -15.42 -9.37
N THR A 157 19.27 -16.13 -8.38
CA THR A 157 18.74 -16.18 -7.02
C THR A 157 19.08 -14.93 -6.19
N ASN A 158 20.08 -14.16 -6.64
CA ASN A 158 20.59 -13.00 -5.92
C ASN A 158 20.43 -11.68 -6.71
N PHE A 159 20.50 -11.71 -8.04
CA PHE A 159 20.34 -10.55 -8.89
C PHE A 159 18.96 -10.50 -9.51
N PHE A 160 18.27 -9.39 -9.32
CA PHE A 160 16.96 -9.14 -9.87
C PHE A 160 16.96 -7.81 -10.62
N MET A 161 16.18 -7.76 -11.70
CA MET A 161 15.93 -6.54 -12.45
C MET A 161 14.42 -6.34 -12.63
N SER A 162 14.00 -5.10 -12.54
CA SER A 162 12.63 -4.70 -12.83
C SER A 162 12.66 -3.40 -13.61
N SER A 163 11.91 -3.31 -14.69
CA SER A 163 11.86 -2.11 -15.51
C SER A 163 10.49 -1.89 -16.10
N TYR A 164 10.21 -0.64 -16.46
CA TYR A 164 9.11 -0.30 -17.36
C TYR A 164 9.47 0.88 -18.24
N VAL A 165 8.76 0.96 -19.36
CA VAL A 165 8.67 2.14 -20.20
C VAL A 165 7.21 2.50 -20.40
N ALA A 166 6.91 3.80 -20.48
CA ALA A 166 5.57 4.30 -20.77
C ALA A 166 5.65 5.50 -21.72
N TYR A 167 4.62 5.70 -22.50
CA TYR A 167 4.47 6.83 -23.40
C TYR A 167 3.13 7.52 -23.19
N GLY A 168 3.15 8.82 -22.99
CA GLY A 168 1.96 9.67 -22.93
C GLY A 168 1.70 10.31 -24.29
N PHE A 169 0.47 10.16 -24.79
CA PHE A 169 0.08 10.70 -26.10
C PHE A 169 -0.30 12.17 -26.05
N GLY A 170 -0.59 12.72 -24.86
CA GLY A 170 -0.88 14.14 -24.68
C GLY A 170 0.36 15.01 -24.54
N ASP A 171 1.35 14.54 -23.79
CA ASP A 171 2.59 15.27 -23.55
C ASP A 171 3.75 14.86 -24.48
N HIS A 172 3.55 13.80 -25.28
CA HIS A 172 4.53 13.24 -26.22
C HIS A 172 5.87 12.89 -25.58
N ARG A 173 5.87 12.40 -24.31
CA ARG A 173 7.10 12.08 -23.58
C ARG A 173 7.18 10.61 -23.17
N TRP A 174 8.40 10.10 -23.14
CA TRP A 174 8.73 8.80 -22.57
C TRP A 174 8.95 8.91 -21.06
N LYS A 175 8.38 7.95 -20.35
CA LYS A 175 8.63 7.71 -18.93
C LYS A 175 9.24 6.34 -18.79
N TYR A 176 10.12 6.19 -17.82
CA TYR A 176 10.82 4.91 -17.63
C TYR A 176 11.31 4.76 -16.20
N ARG A 177 11.45 3.52 -15.79
CA ARG A 177 12.08 3.11 -14.54
C ARG A 177 12.93 1.87 -14.78
N GLY A 178 14.12 1.86 -14.23
CA GLY A 178 14.97 0.70 -14.08
C GLY A 178 15.33 0.49 -12.62
N GLU A 179 15.27 -0.74 -12.16
CA GLU A 179 15.69 -1.14 -10.83
C GLU A 179 16.55 -2.39 -10.93
N LEU A 180 17.75 -2.33 -10.37
CA LEU A 180 18.66 -3.45 -10.20
C LEU A 180 18.78 -3.74 -8.72
N THR A 181 18.45 -4.96 -8.32
CA THR A 181 18.46 -5.39 -6.93
C THR A 181 19.42 -6.56 -6.74
N TYR A 182 20.30 -6.43 -5.76
CA TYR A 182 21.13 -7.50 -5.24
C TYR A 182 20.57 -7.95 -3.90
N SER A 183 20.15 -9.21 -3.80
CA SER A 183 19.75 -9.84 -2.54
C SER A 183 20.93 -10.59 -1.95
N PHE A 184 21.29 -10.27 -0.70
CA PHE A 184 22.35 -10.96 0.02
C PHE A 184 21.97 -12.39 0.36
N ASP A 185 20.66 -12.67 0.44
CA ASP A 185 20.10 -14.00 0.65
C ASP A 185 19.55 -14.58 -0.66
N LYS A 186 19.75 -15.86 -0.89
CA LYS A 186 19.17 -16.56 -2.04
C LYS A 186 17.63 -16.54 -1.96
N LYS A 187 16.98 -16.12 -3.03
CA LYS A 187 15.51 -16.04 -3.11
C LYS A 187 14.95 -17.14 -4.00
N SER A 188 13.76 -17.65 -3.63
CA SER A 188 13.13 -18.74 -4.38
C SER A 188 12.33 -18.27 -5.59
N TYR A 189 11.85 -17.02 -5.62
CA TYR A 189 11.12 -16.51 -6.77
C TYR A 189 11.41 -15.03 -7.07
N HIS A 190 11.33 -14.12 -6.07
CA HIS A 190 11.61 -12.68 -6.26
C HIS A 190 12.29 -12.07 -5.03
N GLU A 191 12.84 -10.87 -5.20
CA GLU A 191 13.64 -10.14 -4.22
C GLU A 191 12.89 -9.74 -2.93
N ASN A 192 11.57 -9.64 -3.00
CA ASN A 192 10.74 -9.21 -1.86
C ASN A 192 10.31 -10.34 -0.92
N LYS A 193 10.80 -11.58 -1.16
CA LYS A 193 10.53 -12.70 -0.25
C LYS A 193 11.20 -12.45 1.11
N PHE A 194 10.45 -12.72 2.18
CA PHE A 194 10.94 -12.59 3.57
C PHE A 194 12.03 -13.62 3.92
N PRO A 195 12.99 -13.25 4.76
CA PRO A 195 13.34 -11.90 5.17
C PRO A 195 14.03 -11.14 4.03
N LYS A 196 13.80 -9.83 3.92
CA LYS A 196 14.51 -9.01 2.96
C LYS A 196 15.89 -8.65 3.51
N ASN A 197 16.89 -8.72 2.64
CA ASN A 197 18.24 -8.24 2.88
C ASN A 197 18.83 -7.91 1.51
N LYS A 198 18.60 -6.68 1.06
CA LYS A 198 18.85 -6.29 -0.33
C LYS A 198 19.36 -4.88 -0.48
N LEU A 199 20.19 -4.70 -1.50
CA LEU A 199 20.63 -3.41 -2.01
C LEU A 199 19.98 -3.20 -3.38
N ALA A 200 19.35 -2.05 -3.60
CA ALA A 200 18.75 -1.71 -4.87
C ALA A 200 19.28 -0.38 -5.40
N LEU A 201 19.51 -0.35 -6.70
CA LEU A 201 19.81 0.85 -7.49
C LEU A 201 18.60 1.15 -8.37
N VAL A 202 18.04 2.34 -8.26
CA VAL A 202 16.83 2.77 -8.97
C VAL A 202 17.13 4.02 -9.77
N TYR A 203 16.71 4.02 -11.02
CA TYR A 203 16.66 5.24 -11.84
C TYR A 203 15.27 5.36 -12.45
N GLU A 204 14.64 6.52 -12.31
CA GLU A 204 13.27 6.74 -12.76
C GLU A 204 13.07 8.15 -13.30
N ASN A 205 12.28 8.26 -14.36
CA ASN A 205 11.72 9.50 -14.84
C ASN A 205 10.22 9.29 -15.10
N ASP A 206 9.37 9.87 -14.24
CA ASP A 206 7.92 9.71 -14.34
C ASP A 206 7.17 10.95 -13.82
N LEU A 207 5.87 11.01 -14.10
CA LEU A 207 4.98 12.07 -13.67
C LEU A 207 4.43 11.77 -12.27
N TYR A 208 4.57 12.75 -11.37
CA TYR A 208 4.10 12.68 -9.98
C TYR A 208 3.18 13.85 -9.66
N SER A 209 2.15 13.61 -8.88
CA SER A 209 1.49 14.71 -8.18
C SER A 209 2.38 15.16 -7.02
N PRO A 210 2.46 16.46 -6.74
CA PRO A 210 3.19 16.97 -5.58
C PRO A 210 2.70 16.30 -4.29
N GLY A 211 3.65 15.96 -3.42
CA GLY A 211 3.38 15.21 -2.21
C GLY A 211 3.32 13.68 -2.38
N GLU A 212 3.29 13.14 -3.60
CA GLU A 212 3.38 11.70 -3.82
C GLU A 212 4.84 11.22 -3.76
N MET A 213 5.13 10.28 -2.89
CA MET A 213 6.49 9.69 -2.77
C MET A 213 6.74 8.55 -3.78
N HIS A 214 5.68 8.01 -4.37
CA HIS A 214 5.76 6.92 -5.34
C HIS A 214 4.82 7.21 -6.52
N PRO A 215 5.17 6.74 -7.74
CA PRO A 215 4.28 6.87 -8.87
C PRO A 215 2.95 6.23 -8.51
N ARG A 216 1.87 6.89 -8.89
CA ARG A 216 0.51 6.38 -8.70
C ARG A 216 0.47 4.95 -9.19
N SER A 217 0.42 3.99 -8.29
CA SER A 217 0.01 2.64 -8.66
C SER A 217 -1.50 2.71 -8.87
N PRO A 218 -2.01 2.63 -10.10
CA PRO A 218 -3.43 2.47 -10.33
C PRO A 218 -3.77 1.06 -9.87
N ASN A 219 -4.17 0.92 -8.63
CA ASN A 219 -4.56 -0.39 -8.11
C ASN A 219 -5.88 -0.89 -8.71
N ASN A 220 -6.57 -0.08 -9.54
CA ASN A 220 -7.87 -0.45 -10.06
C ASN A 220 -8.09 0.10 -11.46
N LEU A 221 -8.25 -0.80 -12.42
CA LEU A 221 -8.63 -0.50 -13.80
C LEU A 221 -9.96 0.30 -13.85
N LEU A 222 -10.89 0.03 -12.93
CA LEU A 222 -12.18 0.71 -12.80
C LEU A 222 -12.06 2.15 -12.27
N LEU A 223 -11.00 2.48 -11.51
CA LEU A 223 -10.79 3.83 -10.96
C LEU A 223 -10.25 4.83 -11.98
N ILE A 224 -9.77 4.38 -13.13
CA ILE A 224 -9.32 5.26 -14.22
C ILE A 224 -10.45 6.17 -14.67
N THR A 225 -11.68 5.67 -14.68
CA THR A 225 -12.88 6.39 -15.14
C THR A 225 -13.38 7.45 -14.17
N PHE A 226 -12.98 7.43 -12.90
CA PHE A 226 -13.56 8.26 -11.83
C PHE A 226 -12.55 9.14 -11.09
N ARG A 227 -11.32 9.24 -11.56
CA ARG A 227 -10.33 10.16 -10.95
C ARG A 227 -10.63 11.59 -11.31
N ARG A 228 -10.40 12.49 -10.33
CA ARG A 228 -10.36 13.92 -10.59
C ARG A 228 -9.19 14.19 -11.55
N SER A 229 -9.45 14.99 -12.56
CA SER A 229 -8.40 15.50 -13.45
C SER A 229 -7.62 16.58 -12.72
N GLU A 230 -6.44 16.27 -12.22
CA GLU A 230 -5.52 17.26 -11.67
C GLU A 230 -4.52 17.65 -12.76
N ASN A 231 -4.37 18.95 -12.96
CA ASN A 231 -3.48 19.52 -13.96
C ASN A 231 -2.16 20.01 -13.33
N GLU A 232 -1.99 19.79 -12.02
CA GLU A 232 -0.80 20.14 -11.26
C GLU A 232 0.03 18.87 -11.03
N ALA A 233 1.21 18.81 -11.63
CA ALA A 233 2.12 17.70 -11.47
C ALA A 233 3.59 18.11 -11.65
N THR A 234 4.50 17.22 -11.33
CA THR A 234 5.92 17.35 -11.58
C THR A 234 6.45 16.14 -12.32
N TYR A 235 7.28 16.32 -13.35
CA TYR A 235 8.19 15.27 -13.72
C TYR A 235 9.27 15.15 -12.66
N ARG A 236 9.42 13.96 -12.14
CA ARG A 236 10.49 13.62 -11.21
C ARG A 236 11.47 12.67 -11.89
N ASN A 237 12.67 13.19 -12.14
CA ASN A 237 13.81 12.36 -12.52
C ASN A 237 14.65 12.12 -11.27
N PHE A 238 14.91 10.86 -10.91
CA PHE A 238 15.73 10.56 -9.75
C PHE A 238 16.58 9.30 -9.92
N ALA A 239 17.72 9.33 -9.24
CA ALA A 239 18.56 8.18 -8.98
C ALA A 239 18.57 7.91 -7.48
N GLU A 240 18.39 6.66 -7.08
CA GLU A 240 18.34 6.23 -5.68
C GLU A 240 19.15 4.95 -5.48
N VAL A 241 19.88 4.91 -4.38
CA VAL A 241 20.44 3.69 -3.82
C VAL A 241 19.73 3.43 -2.50
N ASN A 242 19.19 2.25 -2.31
CA ASN A 242 18.57 1.87 -1.04
C ASN A 242 19.02 0.49 -0.58
N TYR A 243 19.19 0.37 0.75
CA TYR A 243 19.47 -0.88 1.44
C TYR A 243 18.31 -1.18 2.39
N GLU A 244 17.66 -2.33 2.20
CA GLU A 244 16.53 -2.79 3.02
C GLU A 244 16.88 -4.11 3.71
N ARG A 245 16.67 -4.17 5.03
CA ARG A 245 16.83 -5.38 5.82
C ARG A 245 15.65 -5.60 6.76
N GLU A 246 15.11 -6.81 6.72
CA GLU A 246 14.09 -7.31 7.64
C GLU A 246 14.69 -8.35 8.57
N TYR A 247 14.23 -8.35 9.81
CA TYR A 247 14.63 -9.29 10.86
C TYR A 247 13.44 -10.15 11.28
N LYS A 248 13.74 -11.33 11.82
CA LYS A 248 12.71 -12.27 12.29
C LYS A 248 11.91 -11.77 13.50
N ASN A 249 12.43 -10.79 14.23
CA ASN A 249 11.76 -10.17 15.39
C ASN A 249 10.77 -9.06 15.04
N GLY A 250 10.41 -8.91 13.76
CA GLY A 250 9.47 -7.89 13.30
C GLY A 250 10.09 -6.50 13.05
N LEU A 251 11.38 -6.33 13.31
CA LEU A 251 12.11 -5.10 12.96
C LEU A 251 12.48 -5.13 11.47
N ALA A 252 12.37 -3.99 10.81
CA ALA A 252 12.94 -3.75 9.49
C ALA A 252 13.49 -2.34 9.40
N HIS A 253 14.53 -2.15 8.62
CA HIS A 253 15.03 -0.82 8.32
C HIS A 253 15.37 -0.68 6.84
N THR A 254 15.25 0.55 6.34
CA THR A 254 15.66 0.94 5.00
C THR A 254 16.49 2.20 5.10
N PHE A 255 17.67 2.18 4.53
CA PHE A 255 18.50 3.37 4.31
C PHE A 255 18.44 3.72 2.84
N TRP A 256 18.36 5.01 2.49
CA TRP A 256 18.42 5.46 1.11
C TRP A 256 19.21 6.76 0.96
N VAL A 257 19.79 6.87 -0.23
CA VAL A 257 20.35 8.14 -0.75
C VAL A 257 19.70 8.36 -2.10
N ARG A 258 19.16 9.54 -2.32
CA ARG A 258 18.45 9.91 -3.54
C ARG A 258 18.86 11.29 -4.00
N ARG A 259 19.06 11.43 -5.31
CA ARG A 259 19.12 12.73 -5.97
C ARG A 259 17.96 12.82 -6.95
N SER A 260 17.17 13.88 -6.85
CA SER A 260 15.99 14.10 -7.68
C SER A 260 15.99 15.49 -8.30
N ARG A 261 15.36 15.58 -9.46
CA ARG A 261 15.08 16.81 -10.17
C ARG A 261 13.58 16.86 -10.41
N LEU A 262 12.92 17.90 -9.94
CA LEU A 262 11.50 18.13 -10.08
C LEU A 262 11.28 19.22 -11.13
N THR A 263 10.48 18.94 -12.15
CA THR A 263 10.14 19.89 -13.22
C THR A 263 8.62 20.07 -13.22
N PRO A 264 8.09 21.29 -12.99
CA PRO A 264 6.66 21.55 -12.94
C PRO A 264 5.98 21.25 -14.28
N GLN A 265 4.75 20.78 -14.24
CA GLN A 265 3.95 20.41 -15.41
C GLN A 265 2.50 20.82 -15.25
N GLY A 266 1.79 20.95 -16.40
CA GLY A 266 0.41 21.39 -16.43
C GLY A 266 0.30 22.87 -16.05
N SER A 267 -0.54 23.18 -15.06
CA SER A 267 -0.69 24.53 -14.51
C SER A 267 0.32 24.87 -13.40
N LEU A 268 1.08 23.88 -12.91
CA LEU A 268 2.06 24.10 -11.86
C LEU A 268 3.23 24.93 -12.36
N ARG A 269 3.68 25.91 -11.54
CA ARG A 269 4.85 26.76 -11.78
C ARG A 269 5.72 26.83 -10.53
N PHE A 270 7.00 27.14 -10.70
CA PHE A 270 7.93 27.46 -9.65
C PHE A 270 8.29 28.95 -9.71
N ASP A 271 7.22 29.78 -9.58
CA ASP A 271 7.31 31.22 -9.61
C ASP A 271 7.77 31.74 -8.25
N TYR A 272 8.53 32.83 -8.24
CA TYR A 272 8.96 33.54 -7.03
C TYR A 272 9.20 35.01 -7.31
N GLN A 273 9.22 35.81 -6.26
CA GLN A 273 9.52 37.23 -6.31
C GLN A 273 10.84 37.52 -5.61
N LEU A 274 11.71 38.25 -6.28
CA LEU A 274 12.97 38.75 -5.74
C LEU A 274 13.09 40.25 -6.11
N ASP A 275 13.27 41.12 -5.12
CA ASP A 275 13.35 42.59 -5.31
C ASP A 275 12.18 43.18 -6.14
N ASN A 276 10.97 42.69 -5.93
CA ASN A 276 9.74 43.02 -6.68
C ASN A 276 9.78 42.64 -8.19
N MET A 277 10.70 41.80 -8.59
CA MET A 277 10.74 41.20 -9.93
C MET A 277 10.32 39.74 -9.86
N GLY A 278 9.44 39.33 -10.79
CA GLY A 278 8.97 37.94 -10.92
C GLY A 278 9.97 37.09 -11.69
N PHE A 279 10.21 35.90 -11.19
CA PHE A 279 11.07 34.87 -11.80
C PHE A 279 10.33 33.54 -11.83
N ASN A 280 10.81 32.63 -12.68
CA ASN A 280 10.30 31.25 -12.77
C ASN A 280 11.45 30.27 -12.90
N ASP A 281 11.54 29.33 -11.96
CA ASP A 281 12.51 28.24 -12.03
C ASP A 281 11.97 27.09 -12.88
N LYS A 282 12.79 26.58 -13.76
CA LYS A 282 12.45 25.45 -14.62
C LYS A 282 12.44 24.13 -13.87
N GLU A 283 13.20 24.04 -12.78
CA GLU A 283 13.37 22.80 -12.03
C GLU A 283 13.89 23.05 -10.60
N LEU A 284 13.55 22.14 -9.70
CA LEU A 284 14.10 22.08 -8.34
C LEU A 284 14.98 20.82 -8.22
N VAL A 285 16.24 21.00 -7.89
CA VAL A 285 17.16 19.88 -7.63
C VAL A 285 17.23 19.63 -6.14
N ASN A 286 17.01 18.36 -5.75
CA ASN A 286 16.99 17.92 -4.36
C ASN A 286 17.83 16.65 -4.19
N SER A 287 18.64 16.61 -3.13
CA SER A 287 19.42 15.44 -2.71
C SER A 287 19.03 15.08 -1.29
N GLU A 288 18.73 13.80 -1.02
CA GLU A 288 18.22 13.31 0.25
C GLU A 288 18.98 12.06 0.69
N ALA A 289 19.19 11.95 1.99
CA ALA A 289 19.55 10.71 2.64
C ALA A 289 18.57 10.46 3.80
N GLY A 290 18.17 9.23 3.99
CA GLY A 290 17.20 8.96 5.04
C GLY A 290 17.21 7.54 5.55
N VAL A 291 16.52 7.35 6.65
CA VAL A 291 16.27 6.06 7.30
C VAL A 291 14.78 5.90 7.56
N LEU A 292 14.29 4.71 7.30
CA LEU A 292 12.96 4.25 7.71
C LEU A 292 13.13 3.03 8.60
N VAL A 293 12.58 3.07 9.78
CA VAL A 293 12.47 1.92 10.69
C VAL A 293 11.00 1.51 10.74
N ARG A 294 10.76 0.22 10.52
CA ARG A 294 9.45 -0.42 10.70
C ARG A 294 9.56 -1.44 11.81
N TYR A 295 8.58 -1.44 12.69
CA TYR A 295 8.48 -2.42 13.74
C TYR A 295 7.05 -2.95 13.88
N SER A 296 6.92 -4.27 13.99
CA SER A 296 5.63 -4.92 14.23
C SER A 296 5.81 -6.17 15.08
N PHE A 297 4.99 -6.32 16.10
CA PHE A 297 4.99 -7.49 16.96
C PHE A 297 4.18 -8.62 16.32
N GLY A 298 4.80 -9.78 16.09
CA GLY A 298 4.08 -11.02 15.75
C GLY A 298 3.22 -10.97 14.50
N GLU A 299 3.59 -10.14 13.52
CA GLU A 299 2.87 -10.04 12.25
C GLU A 299 3.07 -11.30 11.41
N ALA A 300 1.99 -11.96 11.04
CA ALA A 300 2.01 -13.12 10.17
C ALA A 300 1.69 -12.74 8.72
N TYR A 301 2.37 -13.39 7.78
CA TYR A 301 2.25 -13.08 6.36
C TYR A 301 2.05 -14.31 5.51
N GLU A 302 1.18 -14.20 4.51
CA GLU A 302 1.13 -15.10 3.38
C GLU A 302 2.09 -14.61 2.29
N GLN A 303 2.98 -15.49 1.83
CA GLN A 303 3.87 -15.20 0.72
C GLN A 303 3.18 -15.59 -0.58
N GLN A 304 2.66 -14.63 -1.31
CA GLN A 304 2.18 -14.82 -2.69
C GLN A 304 3.34 -14.79 -3.69
N LYS A 305 3.05 -15.07 -4.96
CA LYS A 305 4.07 -15.18 -6.02
C LYS A 305 5.08 -14.02 -6.04
N ARG A 306 4.63 -12.77 -5.98
CA ARG A 306 5.46 -11.56 -5.96
C ARG A 306 5.15 -10.60 -4.82
N ARG A 307 4.14 -10.87 -4.02
CA ARG A 307 3.71 -10.03 -2.91
C ARG A 307 3.74 -10.83 -1.61
N ARG A 308 3.85 -10.11 -0.52
CA ARG A 308 3.63 -10.61 0.82
C ARG A 308 2.38 -9.92 1.35
N LYS A 309 1.35 -10.69 1.67
CA LYS A 309 0.09 -10.17 2.22
C LYS A 309 0.06 -10.48 3.72
N PRO A 310 -0.18 -9.50 4.60
CA PRO A 310 -0.37 -9.80 6.01
C PRO A 310 -1.65 -10.64 6.17
N ILE A 311 -1.55 -11.74 6.89
CA ILE A 311 -2.67 -12.62 7.20
C ILE A 311 -3.46 -12.01 8.36
N GLU A 312 -2.75 -11.51 9.36
CA GLU A 312 -3.32 -10.90 10.55
C GLU A 312 -2.85 -9.46 10.68
N LEU A 313 -3.80 -8.51 10.78
CA LEU A 313 -3.52 -7.09 10.93
C LEU A 313 -3.76 -6.58 12.36
N THR A 314 -4.01 -7.47 13.32
CA THR A 314 -4.25 -7.14 14.73
C THR A 314 -2.99 -6.68 15.44
N SER A 315 -1.81 -7.12 14.98
CA SER A 315 -0.53 -6.64 15.47
C SER A 315 -0.33 -5.18 15.10
N PRO A 316 0.05 -4.32 16.06
CA PRO A 316 0.36 -2.93 15.75
C PRO A 316 1.63 -2.84 14.91
N VAL A 317 1.61 -1.94 13.94
CA VAL A 317 2.77 -1.64 13.09
C VAL A 317 3.15 -0.19 13.25
N PHE A 318 4.42 0.05 13.55
CA PHE A 318 4.98 1.38 13.72
C PHE A 318 5.99 1.67 12.60
N PHE A 319 6.00 2.90 12.14
CA PHE A 319 6.98 3.41 11.21
C PHE A 319 7.56 4.71 11.75
N LEU A 320 8.87 4.81 11.72
CA LEU A 320 9.62 6.03 12.02
C LEU A 320 10.57 6.30 10.85
N SER A 321 10.48 7.48 10.27
CA SER A 321 11.40 7.92 9.21
C SER A 321 12.03 9.26 9.55
N HIS A 322 13.30 9.40 9.20
CA HIS A 322 13.99 10.67 9.25
C HIS A 322 14.79 10.86 7.96
N THR A 323 14.65 12.03 7.36
CA THR A 323 15.31 12.43 6.12
C THR A 323 16.09 13.70 6.36
N VAL A 324 17.33 13.70 5.92
CA VAL A 324 18.16 14.89 5.78
C VAL A 324 18.28 15.16 4.28
N GLY A 325 17.98 16.38 3.87
CA GLY A 325 18.01 16.78 2.47
C GLY A 325 18.75 18.08 2.25
N ALA A 326 19.12 18.29 0.99
CA ALA A 326 19.63 19.56 0.50
C ALA A 326 19.01 19.86 -0.86
N TYR A 327 18.40 21.01 -1.00
CA TYR A 327 17.88 21.50 -2.29
C TYR A 327 18.69 22.70 -2.79
N VAL A 328 18.70 22.89 -4.10
CA VAL A 328 19.36 24.02 -4.74
C VAL A 328 18.30 24.98 -5.24
N GLN A 329 18.38 26.21 -4.79
CA GLN A 329 17.56 27.34 -5.22
C GLN A 329 18.43 28.60 -5.28
N PHE A 330 18.33 29.40 -6.33
CA PHE A 330 19.16 30.61 -6.57
C PHE A 330 20.66 30.34 -6.51
N ASP A 331 21.12 29.25 -7.09
CA ASP A 331 22.50 28.76 -7.04
C ASP A 331 23.08 28.56 -5.63
N LYS A 332 22.20 28.54 -4.61
CA LYS A 332 22.56 28.25 -3.22
C LYS A 332 21.98 26.92 -2.78
N SER A 333 22.76 26.20 -2.00
CA SER A 333 22.31 24.94 -1.38
C SER A 333 21.74 25.22 0.02
N HIS A 334 20.52 24.71 0.26
CA HIS A 334 19.81 24.82 1.52
C HIS A 334 19.54 23.43 2.09
N THR A 335 19.87 23.22 3.34
CA THR A 335 19.64 21.94 4.02
C THR A 335 18.31 21.92 4.74
N TYR A 336 17.69 20.74 4.85
CA TYR A 336 16.46 20.55 5.60
C TYR A 336 16.39 19.19 6.26
N HIS A 337 15.50 19.08 7.25
CA HIS A 337 15.20 17.85 7.97
C HIS A 337 13.71 17.58 7.94
N ARG A 338 13.33 16.32 7.74
CA ARG A 338 11.94 15.86 7.80
C ARG A 338 11.84 14.60 8.64
N SER A 339 10.88 14.58 9.55
CA SER A 339 10.56 13.42 10.38
C SER A 339 9.13 12.97 10.12
N GLU A 340 8.92 11.66 10.13
CA GLU A 340 7.63 11.04 9.92
C GLU A 340 7.46 9.91 10.93
N LEU A 341 6.33 9.89 11.61
CA LEU A 341 5.90 8.83 12.53
C LEU A 341 4.53 8.34 12.12
N SER A 342 4.34 7.04 12.04
CA SER A 342 3.05 6.47 11.75
C SER A 342 2.83 5.20 12.56
N ALA A 343 1.59 4.98 12.96
CA ALA A 343 1.15 3.78 13.63
C ALA A 343 -0.16 3.29 13.03
N GLN A 344 -0.28 1.96 12.89
CA GLN A 344 -1.52 1.33 12.44
C GLN A 344 -1.85 0.12 13.28
N LYS A 345 -3.15 -0.14 13.48
CA LYS A 345 -3.65 -1.31 14.19
C LYS A 345 -5.06 -1.66 13.76
N ARG A 346 -5.35 -2.96 13.68
CA ARG A 346 -6.71 -3.50 13.59
C ARG A 346 -7.19 -3.92 14.98
N PHE A 347 -8.41 -3.51 15.31
CA PHE A 347 -9.12 -3.94 16.50
C PHE A 347 -10.26 -4.88 16.06
N LEU A 348 -10.29 -6.07 16.59
CA LEU A 348 -11.41 -6.99 16.41
C LEU A 348 -12.47 -6.66 17.48
N LEU A 349 -13.69 -6.44 17.03
CA LEU A 349 -14.83 -6.03 17.90
C LEU A 349 -15.81 -7.20 18.10
N GLY A 350 -15.29 -8.42 18.18
CA GLY A 350 -16.10 -9.64 18.24
C GLY A 350 -16.96 -9.78 16.99
N ASN A 351 -18.21 -10.21 17.17
CA ASN A 351 -19.15 -10.45 16.07
C ASN A 351 -19.65 -9.15 15.39
N THR A 352 -19.37 -7.98 15.96
CA THR A 352 -19.81 -6.71 15.35
C THR A 352 -18.96 -6.30 14.17
N GLY A 353 -17.71 -6.75 14.10
CA GLY A 353 -16.82 -6.43 13.01
C GLY A 353 -15.40 -6.04 13.45
N ARG A 354 -14.73 -5.24 12.63
CA ARG A 354 -13.36 -4.81 12.86
C ARG A 354 -13.18 -3.31 12.60
N LEU A 355 -12.28 -2.70 13.33
CA LEU A 355 -11.89 -1.30 13.19
C LEU A 355 -10.40 -1.21 12.84
N ASP A 356 -10.09 -0.66 11.69
CA ASP A 356 -8.73 -0.31 11.29
C ASP A 356 -8.46 1.14 11.65
N ALA A 357 -7.42 1.39 12.43
CA ALA A 357 -6.98 2.72 12.84
C ALA A 357 -5.57 3.00 12.33
N VAL A 358 -5.35 4.18 11.74
CA VAL A 358 -4.05 4.67 11.31
C VAL A 358 -3.89 6.11 11.79
N GLY A 359 -2.74 6.40 12.41
CA GLY A 359 -2.33 7.74 12.79
C GLY A 359 -0.96 8.06 12.19
N GLU A 360 -0.79 9.27 11.68
CA GLU A 360 0.47 9.74 11.07
C GLU A 360 0.76 11.16 11.51
N VAL A 361 2.03 11.42 11.79
CA VAL A 361 2.57 12.76 12.07
C VAL A 361 3.77 12.97 11.16
N MET A 362 3.78 14.11 10.49
CA MET A 362 4.90 14.53 9.63
C MET A 362 5.34 15.93 10.01
N LYS A 363 6.65 16.18 10.01
CA LYS A 363 7.21 17.51 10.26
C LYS A 363 8.45 17.77 9.42
N VAL A 364 8.45 18.92 8.76
CA VAL A 364 9.63 19.55 8.16
C VAL A 364 10.16 20.57 9.16
N TRP A 365 11.40 20.43 9.58
CA TRP A 365 12.00 21.22 10.64
C TRP A 365 12.68 22.49 10.14
N SER A 366 12.81 22.63 8.82
CA SER A 366 13.60 23.66 8.17
C SER A 366 12.76 24.40 7.13
N ARG A 367 13.26 25.53 6.68
CA ARG A 367 12.72 26.26 5.53
C ARG A 367 12.87 25.44 4.26
N VAL A 368 11.75 25.25 3.52
CA VAL A 368 11.72 24.54 2.25
C VAL A 368 10.70 25.16 1.28
N PRO A 369 10.95 25.10 -0.05
CA PRO A 369 9.94 25.49 -1.03
C PRO A 369 8.77 24.49 -1.04
N PHE A 370 7.59 24.94 -1.52
CA PHE A 370 6.35 24.18 -1.43
C PHE A 370 6.43 22.73 -1.98
N PRO A 371 7.22 22.40 -3.02
CA PRO A 371 7.30 21.01 -3.47
C PRO A 371 7.88 20.02 -2.45
N LEU A 372 8.54 20.54 -1.40
CA LEU A 372 9.13 19.76 -0.31
C LEU A 372 8.33 19.82 1.00
N LEU A 373 7.24 20.60 1.05
CA LEU A 373 6.29 20.63 2.17
C LEU A 373 5.50 19.32 2.31
N VAL A 374 4.70 19.22 3.35
CA VAL A 374 3.86 18.06 3.65
C VAL A 374 2.45 18.26 3.09
N TYR A 375 1.88 17.19 2.55
CA TYR A 375 0.54 17.16 1.95
C TYR A 375 -0.27 15.96 2.44
N PRO A 376 -1.61 16.07 2.60
CA PRO A 376 -2.46 15.00 3.14
C PRO A 376 -2.45 13.70 2.35
N ASN A 377 -2.12 13.77 1.08
CA ASN A 377 -2.12 12.64 0.16
C ASN A 377 -0.76 11.95 0.01
N GLN A 378 0.22 12.28 0.84
CA GLN A 378 1.49 11.56 0.82
C GLN A 378 1.23 10.09 1.19
N ARG A 379 1.54 9.20 0.25
CA ARG A 379 1.37 7.76 0.45
C ARG A 379 2.60 7.17 1.11
N HIS A 380 2.45 6.74 2.34
CA HIS A 380 3.45 5.89 2.97
C HIS A 380 3.34 4.44 2.48
N ARG A 381 4.41 3.66 2.64
CA ARG A 381 4.47 2.21 2.32
C ARG A 381 3.64 1.36 3.29
N HIS A 382 2.40 1.74 3.56
CA HIS A 382 1.54 0.99 4.47
C HIS A 382 0.85 -0.17 3.75
N HIS A 383 0.71 -1.29 4.44
CA HIS A 383 0.03 -2.48 3.94
C HIS A 383 -1.50 -2.33 3.88
N ILE A 384 -2.07 -1.31 4.53
CA ILE A 384 -3.49 -0.99 4.43
C ILE A 384 -3.70 -0.15 3.16
N GLU A 385 -4.29 -0.74 2.16
CA GLU A 385 -4.32 -0.26 0.77
C GLU A 385 -5.05 1.07 0.52
N ASN A 386 -5.77 1.65 1.47
CA ASN A 386 -6.63 2.82 1.26
C ASN A 386 -6.29 4.02 2.16
N ASN A 387 -5.04 4.43 2.17
CA ASN A 387 -4.54 5.50 3.04
C ASN A 387 -4.71 6.93 2.50
N ALA A 388 -5.23 7.13 1.29
CA ALA A 388 -5.38 8.47 0.72
C ALA A 388 -6.74 9.09 1.06
N PHE A 389 -6.79 10.41 1.13
CA PHE A 389 -8.01 11.18 1.02
C PHE A 389 -8.55 11.10 -0.41
N PHE A 390 -9.86 11.20 -0.58
CA PHE A 390 -10.50 10.95 -1.87
C PHE A 390 -11.05 12.19 -2.52
N LEU A 391 -11.34 13.24 -1.74
CA LEU A 391 -12.02 14.45 -2.22
C LEU A 391 -11.13 15.69 -2.18
N ASN A 392 -10.00 15.68 -1.42
CA ASN A 392 -9.06 16.79 -1.50
C ASN A 392 -8.25 16.74 -2.81
N ARG A 393 -7.83 17.91 -3.29
CA ARG A 393 -6.90 18.04 -4.42
C ARG A 393 -5.47 17.79 -3.97
N ALA A 394 -4.61 17.40 -4.90
CA ALA A 394 -3.17 17.54 -4.72
C ALA A 394 -2.85 19.02 -4.47
N LEU A 395 -1.93 19.30 -3.56
CA LEU A 395 -1.54 20.66 -3.16
C LEU A 395 -2.65 21.51 -2.49
N GLU A 396 -3.85 21.01 -2.26
CA GLU A 396 -4.93 21.82 -1.66
C GLU A 396 -4.57 22.33 -0.26
N PHE A 397 -3.91 21.50 0.56
CA PHE A 397 -3.49 21.88 1.90
C PHE A 397 -1.97 21.82 2.00
N VAL A 398 -1.36 22.93 2.40
CA VAL A 398 0.08 23.05 2.62
C VAL A 398 0.38 23.13 4.12
N ALA A 399 1.41 22.42 4.56
CA ALA A 399 1.85 22.41 5.94
C ALA A 399 3.33 22.04 6.04
N ASP A 400 4.00 22.46 7.10
CA ASP A 400 5.29 21.92 7.49
C ASP A 400 5.18 20.96 8.69
N GLU A 401 4.04 20.97 9.37
CA GLU A 401 3.67 20.01 10.40
C GLU A 401 2.24 19.51 10.14
N GLN A 402 2.06 18.19 10.05
CA GLN A 402 0.78 17.58 9.71
C GLN A 402 0.47 16.36 10.57
N TYR A 403 -0.79 16.27 10.96
CA TYR A 403 -1.40 15.17 11.70
C TYR A 403 -2.51 14.56 10.85
N THR A 404 -2.51 13.25 10.68
CA THR A 404 -3.52 12.54 9.91
C THR A 404 -4.05 11.35 10.71
N PHE A 405 -5.37 11.21 10.75
CA PHE A 405 -6.06 10.09 11.38
C PHE A 405 -7.04 9.46 10.41
N ARG A 406 -7.09 8.13 10.42
CA ARG A 406 -8.02 7.35 9.58
C ARG A 406 -8.57 6.20 10.39
N PHE A 407 -9.89 6.11 10.40
CA PHE A 407 -10.62 5.02 11.02
C PHE A 407 -11.51 4.39 9.96
N THR A 408 -11.46 3.06 9.84
CA THR A 408 -12.31 2.31 8.93
C THR A 408 -12.92 1.15 9.69
N PHE A 409 -14.22 1.22 9.90
CA PHE A 409 -15.01 0.15 10.45
C PHE A 409 -15.58 -0.71 9.31
N MET A 410 -15.47 -2.02 9.43
CA MET A 410 -16.11 -3.01 8.57
C MET A 410 -16.95 -3.92 9.46
N GLY A 411 -18.25 -3.91 9.22
CA GLY A 411 -19.21 -4.74 9.96
C GLY A 411 -19.12 -6.21 9.52
N ASP A 412 -19.32 -7.12 10.47
CA ASP A 412 -19.51 -8.54 10.19
C ASP A 412 -20.98 -8.93 10.43
N ASP A 413 -21.49 -8.85 11.66
CA ASP A 413 -22.88 -9.20 11.99
C ASP A 413 -23.67 -8.01 12.60
N LEU A 414 -23.34 -6.77 12.24
CA LEU A 414 -23.92 -5.60 12.91
C LEU A 414 -25.33 -5.26 12.40
N LEU A 415 -25.46 -4.75 11.18
CA LEU A 415 -26.73 -4.28 10.61
C LEU A 415 -27.18 -5.11 9.40
N LEU A 416 -26.35 -5.15 8.35
CA LEU A 416 -26.72 -5.78 7.09
C LEU A 416 -26.83 -7.30 7.19
N ALA A 417 -26.03 -7.92 8.03
CA ALA A 417 -26.11 -9.36 8.29
C ALA A 417 -27.45 -9.80 8.92
N LYS A 418 -28.20 -8.88 9.55
CA LYS A 418 -29.52 -9.16 10.10
C LYS A 418 -30.63 -9.16 9.03
N ILE A 419 -30.34 -8.63 7.84
CA ILE A 419 -31.27 -8.64 6.71
C ILE A 419 -31.02 -9.91 5.90
N PRO A 420 -31.99 -10.85 5.81
CA PRO A 420 -31.76 -12.17 5.23
C PRO A 420 -31.11 -12.16 3.85
N ILE A 421 -31.58 -11.29 2.95
CA ILE A 421 -31.02 -11.17 1.58
C ILE A 421 -29.59 -10.63 1.58
N MET A 422 -29.29 -9.67 2.46
CA MET A 422 -27.94 -9.10 2.56
C MET A 422 -26.96 -10.10 3.19
N ASN A 423 -27.42 -10.87 4.17
CA ASN A 423 -26.62 -11.92 4.77
C ASN A 423 -26.34 -13.05 3.78
N GLN A 424 -27.35 -13.47 3.00
CA GLN A 424 -27.19 -14.50 1.97
C GLN A 424 -26.19 -14.05 0.89
N LEU A 425 -26.19 -12.77 0.51
CA LEU A 425 -25.25 -12.17 -0.42
C LEU A 425 -23.93 -11.77 0.25
N GLN A 426 -23.83 -11.95 1.56
CA GLN A 426 -22.67 -11.56 2.39
C GLN A 426 -22.23 -10.10 2.25
N ILE A 427 -23.18 -9.23 1.92
CA ILE A 427 -22.94 -7.80 1.86
C ILE A 427 -22.74 -7.27 3.28
N ARG A 428 -21.66 -6.52 3.49
CA ARG A 428 -21.29 -5.94 4.78
C ARG A 428 -21.16 -4.43 4.69
N GLU A 429 -21.51 -3.77 5.78
CA GLU A 429 -21.36 -2.33 5.91
C GLU A 429 -19.90 -1.92 6.09
N LEU A 430 -19.61 -0.75 5.56
CA LEU A 430 -18.35 -0.08 5.73
C LEU A 430 -18.60 1.39 6.09
N ILE A 431 -17.93 1.84 7.14
CA ILE A 431 -17.93 3.25 7.55
C ILE A 431 -16.48 3.67 7.75
N SER A 432 -16.08 4.81 7.21
CA SER A 432 -14.76 5.35 7.52
C SER A 432 -14.79 6.86 7.76
N LEU A 433 -13.87 7.31 8.59
CA LEU A 433 -13.60 8.70 8.89
C LEU A 433 -12.13 8.98 8.63
N ARG A 434 -11.83 10.05 7.92
CA ARG A 434 -10.48 10.53 7.66
C ARG A 434 -10.40 11.99 8.07
N ALA A 435 -9.37 12.34 8.81
CA ALA A 435 -9.12 13.71 9.23
C ALA A 435 -7.64 14.05 9.03
N SER A 436 -7.38 15.27 8.58
CA SER A 436 -6.04 15.85 8.49
C SER A 436 -6.05 17.25 9.05
N TYR A 437 -5.06 17.59 9.84
CA TYR A 437 -4.80 18.92 10.35
C TYR A 437 -3.32 19.26 10.19
N GLY A 438 -3.03 20.50 9.82
CA GLY A 438 -1.65 20.93 9.62
C GLY A 438 -1.42 22.34 10.10
N ARG A 439 -0.14 22.69 10.25
CA ARG A 439 0.32 24.04 10.55
C ARG A 439 1.43 24.40 9.57
N LEU A 440 1.49 25.65 9.21
CA LEU A 440 2.55 26.22 8.39
C LEU A 440 3.27 27.29 9.20
N SER A 441 4.57 27.15 9.36
CA SER A 441 5.39 28.13 10.07
C SER A 441 5.72 29.32 9.15
N ASP A 442 5.86 30.51 9.72
CA ASP A 442 6.18 31.72 8.98
C ASP A 442 7.45 31.60 8.10
N ILE A 443 8.40 30.76 8.51
CA ILE A 443 9.63 30.50 7.74
C ILE A 443 9.38 29.83 6.40
N ASN A 444 8.22 29.21 6.21
CA ASN A 444 7.82 28.48 5.01
C ASN A 444 6.76 29.24 4.17
N LEU A 445 6.40 30.45 4.59
CA LEU A 445 5.54 31.34 3.80
C LEU A 445 6.36 32.00 2.67
N PRO A 446 5.88 32.03 1.42
CA PRO A 446 6.60 32.58 0.27
C PRO A 446 7.04 34.02 0.48
N GLY A 447 6.18 34.86 1.06
CA GLY A 447 6.47 36.29 1.28
C GLY A 447 7.55 36.61 2.29
N ASN A 448 7.93 35.67 3.16
CA ASN A 448 8.94 35.88 4.21
C ASN A 448 10.35 35.48 3.78
N ALA A 449 10.47 34.83 2.65
CA ALA A 449 11.73 34.27 2.27
C ALA A 449 11.71 33.90 0.78
N GLU A 450 12.62 34.23 0.02
CA GLU A 450 12.90 33.83 -1.36
C GLU A 450 12.49 32.38 -1.69
N LEU A 451 11.19 32.01 -1.41
CA LEU A 451 10.59 30.70 -1.69
C LEU A 451 9.65 30.83 -2.89
N TYR A 452 9.33 29.70 -3.52
CA TYR A 452 8.33 29.66 -4.58
C TYR A 452 6.94 30.04 -4.05
N ASP A 453 6.23 30.85 -4.83
CA ASP A 453 4.84 31.21 -4.55
C ASP A 453 3.97 29.94 -4.52
N PHE A 454 3.00 29.89 -3.62
CA PHE A 454 2.07 28.78 -3.59
C PHE A 454 1.17 28.81 -4.82
N PRO A 455 0.84 27.65 -5.40
CA PRO A 455 -0.21 27.56 -6.39
C PRO A 455 -1.53 28.13 -5.86
N ASP A 456 -2.33 28.78 -6.73
CA ASP A 456 -3.63 29.37 -6.37
C ASP A 456 -4.62 28.39 -5.72
N ILE A 457 -4.37 27.09 -5.88
CA ILE A 457 -5.18 26.01 -5.30
C ILE A 457 -4.73 25.58 -3.91
N SER A 458 -3.67 26.18 -3.38
CA SER A 458 -3.05 25.81 -2.11
C SER A 458 -3.50 26.73 -0.99
N PHE A 459 -3.96 26.14 0.10
CA PHE A 459 -4.48 26.84 1.26
C PHE A 459 -3.79 26.32 2.52
N GLU A 460 -3.65 27.18 3.51
CA GLU A 460 -3.31 26.78 4.85
C GLU A 460 -4.53 26.15 5.53
N TYR A 461 -4.29 25.39 6.60
CA TYR A 461 -5.38 24.94 7.45
C TYR A 461 -5.90 26.08 8.32
N ASP A 462 -7.21 26.20 8.39
CA ASP A 462 -7.87 27.04 9.39
C ASP A 462 -7.78 26.40 10.80
N SER A 463 -8.61 26.87 11.72
CA SER A 463 -8.71 26.31 13.08
C SER A 463 -9.34 24.91 13.16
N VAL A 464 -9.88 24.39 12.05
CA VAL A 464 -10.57 23.08 11.98
C VAL A 464 -9.83 22.09 11.11
N PRO A 465 -9.87 20.79 11.42
CA PRO A 465 -9.28 19.77 10.55
C PRO A 465 -10.08 19.62 9.25
N TYR A 466 -9.41 19.21 8.19
CA TYR A 466 -10.05 18.67 7.00
C TYR A 466 -10.62 17.28 7.32
N VAL A 467 -11.89 17.04 7.02
CA VAL A 467 -12.60 15.80 7.36
C VAL A 467 -13.38 15.26 6.19
N GLU A 468 -13.18 13.97 5.90
CA GLU A 468 -13.99 13.16 4.99
C GLU A 468 -14.60 11.96 5.74
N GLY A 469 -15.87 11.69 5.46
CA GLY A 469 -16.53 10.45 5.89
C GLY A 469 -16.90 9.58 4.70
N THR A 470 -16.96 8.30 4.92
CA THR A 470 -17.35 7.32 3.91
C THR A 470 -18.37 6.36 4.50
N ILE A 471 -19.42 6.08 3.74
CA ILE A 471 -20.33 4.96 3.98
C ILE A 471 -20.36 4.08 2.74
N GLY A 472 -20.48 2.77 2.93
CA GLY A 472 -20.44 1.88 1.78
C GLY A 472 -20.76 0.43 2.11
N PHE A 473 -20.70 -0.36 1.08
CA PHE A 473 -20.96 -1.79 1.10
C PHE A 473 -19.73 -2.53 0.55
N THR A 474 -19.37 -3.59 1.22
CA THR A 474 -18.31 -4.50 0.77
C THR A 474 -18.90 -5.82 0.35
N ASN A 475 -18.13 -6.57 -0.41
CA ASN A 475 -18.47 -7.91 -0.87
C ASN A 475 -19.71 -8.00 -1.78
N LEU A 476 -20.07 -6.90 -2.45
CA LEU A 476 -21.08 -6.92 -3.51
C LEU A 476 -20.63 -7.87 -4.61
N LEU A 477 -21.46 -8.86 -4.94
CA LEU A 477 -21.15 -9.92 -5.91
C LEU A 477 -19.84 -10.69 -5.60
N GLY A 478 -19.42 -10.71 -4.33
CA GLY A 478 -18.18 -11.37 -3.90
C GLY A 478 -16.88 -10.65 -4.25
N LEU A 479 -16.94 -9.49 -4.93
CA LEU A 479 -15.77 -8.81 -5.50
C LEU A 479 -15.79 -7.30 -5.32
N LEU A 480 -16.97 -6.68 -5.25
CA LEU A 480 -17.09 -5.23 -5.37
C LEU A 480 -17.28 -4.58 -4.01
N ARG A 481 -16.69 -3.42 -3.88
CA ARG A 481 -16.89 -2.46 -2.81
C ARG A 481 -17.42 -1.18 -3.42
N VAL A 482 -18.58 -0.73 -2.95
CA VAL A 482 -19.20 0.53 -3.39
C VAL A 482 -19.31 1.46 -2.20
N GLU A 483 -18.81 2.67 -2.35
CA GLU A 483 -18.69 3.66 -1.29
C GLU A 483 -19.17 5.02 -1.75
N TYR A 484 -19.86 5.74 -0.87
CA TYR A 484 -20.07 7.16 -0.99
C TYR A 484 -19.18 7.90 -0.01
N VAL A 485 -18.34 8.78 -0.52
CA VAL A 485 -17.45 9.64 0.27
C VAL A 485 -18.04 11.04 0.33
N HIS A 486 -18.05 11.64 1.51
CA HIS A 486 -18.55 12.98 1.74
C HIS A 486 -17.50 13.86 2.44
N ARG A 487 -17.38 15.11 1.98
CA ARG A 487 -16.50 16.14 2.53
C ARG A 487 -17.28 16.99 3.54
N PHE A 488 -16.85 17.02 4.80
CA PHE A 488 -17.55 17.74 5.87
C PHE A 488 -17.05 19.16 6.07
N THR A 489 -15.76 19.41 5.91
CA THR A 489 -15.10 20.70 6.17
C THR A 489 -14.48 21.28 4.89
N TYR A 490 -14.13 22.58 4.91
CA TYR A 490 -13.53 23.30 3.76
C TYR A 490 -14.34 23.17 2.46
N ARG A 491 -15.65 23.18 2.59
CA ARG A 491 -16.58 23.02 1.46
C ARG A 491 -16.61 24.25 0.55
N HIS A 492 -16.09 25.36 1.02
CA HIS A 492 -16.03 26.65 0.32
C HIS A 492 -14.79 26.81 -0.57
N HIS A 493 -13.80 25.91 -0.46
CA HIS A 493 -12.62 25.97 -1.32
C HIS A 493 -13.00 25.89 -2.80
N PRO A 494 -12.31 26.62 -3.68
CA PRO A 494 -12.56 26.58 -5.11
C PRO A 494 -12.52 25.15 -5.65
N ASP A 495 -13.51 24.78 -6.45
CA ASP A 495 -13.65 23.43 -7.04
C ASP A 495 -13.67 22.28 -6.02
N ALA A 496 -14.04 22.52 -4.77
CA ALA A 496 -14.13 21.47 -3.77
C ALA A 496 -15.16 20.40 -4.18
N LEU A 497 -14.71 19.15 -4.27
CA LEU A 497 -15.64 18.02 -4.43
C LEU A 497 -16.31 17.74 -3.09
N LEU A 498 -17.65 17.88 -3.04
CA LEU A 498 -18.43 17.67 -1.80
C LEU A 498 -18.76 16.20 -1.56
N GLY A 499 -18.84 15.41 -2.63
CA GLY A 499 -19.13 13.98 -2.53
C GLY A 499 -18.79 13.22 -3.81
N LYS A 500 -18.53 11.93 -3.66
CA LYS A 500 -18.19 11.05 -4.78
C LYS A 500 -18.58 9.60 -4.47
N ILE A 501 -19.13 8.92 -5.47
CA ILE A 501 -19.28 7.46 -5.42
C ILE A 501 -17.99 6.82 -5.92
N ARG A 502 -17.53 5.80 -5.20
CA ARG A 502 -16.38 4.99 -5.56
C ARG A 502 -16.79 3.54 -5.69
N VAL A 503 -16.23 2.89 -6.68
CA VAL A 503 -16.32 1.44 -6.86
C VAL A 503 -14.91 0.89 -6.85
N ASP A 504 -14.68 -0.12 -6.03
CA ASP A 504 -13.38 -0.78 -5.87
C ASP A 504 -13.56 -2.30 -5.99
N VAL A 505 -12.54 -3.00 -6.43
CA VAL A 505 -12.52 -4.46 -6.45
C VAL A 505 -11.76 -4.92 -5.21
N THR A 506 -12.48 -5.58 -4.29
CA THR A 506 -11.87 -6.18 -3.10
C THR A 506 -11.34 -7.56 -3.48
N LEU A 507 -10.02 -7.70 -3.55
CA LEU A 507 -9.33 -8.94 -3.93
C LEU A 507 -8.64 -9.56 -2.72
#